data_3a9e87a49c642da95d4b6e95aebd6c4e
#
_entry.id   3a9e87a49c642da95d4b6e95aebd6c4e
#
_cell.length_a   1.000
_cell.length_b   1.000
_cell.length_c   1.000
_cell.angle_alpha   90.00
_cell.angle_beta   90.00
_cell.angle_gamma   90.00
#
_symmetry.space_group_name_H-M   'P 1'
#
loop_
_entity.id
_entity.type
_entity.pdbx_description
1 polymer ?
#
loop_
_entity_poly.entity_id
_entity_poly.type
_entity_poly.pdbx_seq_one_letter_code
_entity_poly.pdbx_strand_id
1 'polypeptide(L)'
;MTRSVQALGASMFFFFLAFALVLQSHPAPKPQNQIPAANQQVTFNRDIAPILFRNCTGCHRPGEAGPFPLLTYKDAKSHARQIAAVTQTKFMPPWLPEPGEFKFADELHLTDQQIALIAKWVEGGTMEGAASDLPRAPNFVEGWQIGKPDLIIKAEKPYLLLARGTDQYWNFIFRTPVNQTRWLKAMEIRPGDKHVVHHANVLVDRTQSARLQESSPGAGFAGMEIKIESEAFDPDSHFLFWKPGTVPYTEPDGMALRLDAGTDLVLNIHLQPSGKPEWIQPSLGLYFTDHPATLYPMLVQLENDRKIDIPAGVKDFIVTDEFTVPADVELLAIYPHAHYLGRNLQAFATYPDGTKKSLIHIPEWNLNWQAVYRYATPVELPARTVVSMRYSYDNTDQNPLNPNDPPKRVTAGNSSSDEMAHLWLQVLPHAASSEANDPRRVLQEALSRHKVEKNPVDFEAHYNLAAMLQARGELAEAMKHYGLALRLRPEDATVNNAFAAANMAAGHPEAAIKYLEAALRSRPDYFDAHYNLGTALAMREDFEGAVEHFRAAVRLHPEDANAEANLGGALAETGHWKEARTHLERALAIDPNNTLARENLEQVKREAPRENE
;
A
#
# COMPACT_ATOMS: atom_id res chain seq x y z
N MET A 1 -27.60 -24.17 -62.98
CA MET A 1 -28.84 -25.00 -62.98
C MET A 1 -29.69 -24.55 -61.81
N THR A 2 -30.76 -23.96 -62.19
CA THR A 2 -31.92 -23.49 -61.42
C THR A 2 -32.59 -24.59 -60.61
N ARG A 3 -33.03 -24.29 -59.39
CA ARG A 3 -34.40 -24.59 -58.90
C ARG A 3 -34.70 -23.94 -57.57
N SER A 4 -35.65 -23.06 -57.66
CA SER A 4 -36.51 -22.47 -56.63
C SER A 4 -37.39 -23.54 -55.97
N VAL A 5 -37.68 -23.41 -54.67
CA VAL A 5 -38.90 -23.93 -54.04
C VAL A 5 -39.40 -22.94 -52.97
N GLN A 6 -40.63 -22.66 -53.14
CA GLN A 6 -41.63 -21.84 -52.53
C GLN A 6 -41.73 -21.85 -50.98
N ALA A 7 -42.26 -20.73 -50.54
CA ALA A 7 -42.76 -20.42 -49.21
C ALA A 7 -43.98 -21.26 -48.80
N LEU A 8 -44.06 -21.57 -47.52
CA LEU A 8 -45.33 -21.86 -46.83
C LEU A 8 -45.38 -21.03 -45.54
N GLY A 9 -46.34 -20.15 -45.51
CA GLY A 9 -46.61 -19.30 -44.37
C GLY A 9 -47.29 -20.05 -43.22
N ALA A 10 -46.92 -19.71 -42.03
CA ALA A 10 -47.68 -19.99 -40.81
C ALA A 10 -47.81 -18.71 -40.02
N SER A 11 -49.01 -18.18 -39.99
CA SER A 11 -49.42 -17.08 -39.13
C SER A 11 -49.39 -17.54 -37.68
N MET A 12 -48.51 -16.92 -36.86
CA MET A 12 -48.60 -17.01 -35.42
C MET A 12 -49.09 -15.65 -34.90
N PHE A 13 -50.30 -15.67 -34.33
CA PHE A 13 -50.87 -14.58 -33.56
C PHE A 13 -50.01 -14.32 -32.28
N PHE A 14 -49.35 -13.18 -32.20
CA PHE A 14 -48.77 -12.68 -30.96
C PHE A 14 -49.82 -11.89 -30.19
N PHE A 15 -50.24 -12.43 -29.04
CA PHE A 15 -50.94 -11.70 -28.01
C PHE A 15 -49.96 -10.73 -27.35
N PHE A 16 -50.11 -9.43 -27.58
CA PHE A 16 -49.45 -8.39 -26.79
C PHE A 16 -50.19 -8.27 -25.46
N LEU A 17 -49.61 -8.85 -24.36
CA LEU A 17 -49.94 -8.47 -23.01
C LEU A 17 -49.17 -7.18 -22.70
N ALA A 18 -49.89 -6.05 -22.70
CA ALA A 18 -49.35 -4.78 -22.20
C ALA A 18 -49.20 -4.87 -20.67
N PHE A 19 -48.00 -5.13 -20.17
CA PHE A 19 -47.63 -4.90 -18.78
C PHE A 19 -47.42 -3.38 -18.64
N ALA A 20 -48.40 -2.68 -18.08
CA ALA A 20 -48.21 -1.31 -17.61
C ALA A 20 -47.25 -1.30 -16.42
N LEU A 21 -45.94 -1.04 -16.69
CA LEU A 21 -44.99 -0.65 -15.64
C LEU A 21 -45.45 0.72 -15.11
N VAL A 22 -46.06 0.71 -13.93
CA VAL A 22 -46.23 1.90 -13.11
C VAL A 22 -44.84 2.32 -12.63
N LEU A 23 -44.16 3.14 -13.40
CA LEU A 23 -43.00 3.90 -12.94
C LEU A 23 -43.48 4.81 -11.81
N GLN A 24 -43.32 4.39 -10.56
CA GLN A 24 -43.35 5.32 -9.43
C GLN A 24 -42.20 6.30 -9.63
N SER A 25 -42.51 7.45 -10.20
CA SER A 25 -41.62 8.60 -10.24
C SER A 25 -41.34 9.00 -8.78
N HIS A 26 -40.21 8.57 -8.24
CA HIS A 26 -39.65 9.19 -7.06
C HIS A 26 -39.36 10.65 -7.46
N PRO A 27 -39.89 11.65 -6.75
CA PRO A 27 -39.52 13.02 -7.05
C PRO A 27 -38.01 13.14 -6.88
N ALA A 28 -37.32 13.62 -7.91
CA ALA A 28 -35.91 13.94 -7.86
C ALA A 28 -35.67 14.80 -6.60
N PRO A 29 -34.58 14.55 -5.84
CA PRO A 29 -34.27 15.38 -4.68
C PRO A 29 -34.12 16.81 -5.18
N LYS A 30 -34.93 17.73 -4.64
CA LYS A 30 -34.84 19.14 -4.94
C LYS A 30 -33.41 19.60 -4.65
N PRO A 31 -32.73 20.37 -5.52
CA PRO A 31 -31.40 20.89 -5.25
C PRO A 31 -31.49 21.77 -3.99
N GLN A 32 -30.89 21.31 -2.91
CA GLN A 32 -30.92 21.92 -1.56
C GLN A 32 -29.89 23.07 -1.41
N ASN A 33 -29.65 23.86 -2.45
CA ASN A 33 -28.74 25.01 -2.38
C ASN A 33 -29.43 26.29 -2.89
N GLN A 34 -30.61 26.62 -2.34
CA GLN A 34 -31.15 27.96 -2.55
C GLN A 34 -30.73 28.85 -1.39
N ILE A 35 -30.00 29.94 -1.69
CA ILE A 35 -29.72 31.03 -0.74
C ILE A 35 -31.06 31.49 -0.20
N PRO A 36 -31.28 31.57 1.13
CA PRO A 36 -32.46 32.23 1.66
C PRO A 36 -32.54 33.66 1.11
N ALA A 37 -33.74 34.11 0.69
CA ALA A 37 -33.94 35.49 0.27
C ALA A 37 -33.32 36.44 1.34
N ALA A 38 -32.82 37.59 0.94
CA ALA A 38 -31.98 38.49 1.77
C ALA A 38 -32.53 38.80 3.17
N ASN A 39 -33.87 38.61 3.38
CA ASN A 39 -34.56 38.84 4.64
C ASN A 39 -34.95 37.53 5.39
N GLN A 40 -34.58 36.35 4.91
CA GLN A 40 -34.98 35.10 5.58
C GLN A 40 -33.97 34.73 6.66
N GLN A 41 -34.46 34.54 7.88
CA GLN A 41 -33.64 34.12 9.02
C GLN A 41 -33.07 32.71 8.78
N VAL A 42 -31.76 32.54 8.98
CA VAL A 42 -31.08 31.25 8.87
C VAL A 42 -31.39 30.42 10.12
N THR A 43 -31.80 29.17 9.91
CA THR A 43 -32.17 28.25 11.00
C THR A 43 -31.35 26.95 10.94
N PHE A 44 -31.21 26.30 12.10
CA PHE A 44 -30.51 25.02 12.18
C PHE A 44 -31.18 23.96 11.30
N ASN A 45 -32.47 23.71 11.52
CA ASN A 45 -33.19 22.60 10.88
C ASN A 45 -33.16 22.68 9.36
N ARG A 46 -33.35 23.87 8.78
CA ARG A 46 -33.44 24.04 7.34
C ARG A 46 -32.06 24.20 6.66
N ASP A 47 -31.18 24.99 7.27
CA ASP A 47 -29.98 25.51 6.58
C ASP A 47 -28.69 24.86 7.08
N ILE A 48 -28.57 24.56 8.39
CA ILE A 48 -27.31 24.11 9.02
C ILE A 48 -27.23 22.60 9.17
N ALA A 49 -28.33 21.94 9.59
CA ALA A 49 -28.33 20.49 9.76
C ALA A 49 -27.93 19.73 8.48
N PRO A 50 -28.40 20.12 7.26
CA PRO A 50 -27.94 19.46 6.05
C PRO A 50 -26.43 19.57 5.81
N ILE A 51 -25.84 20.71 6.16
CA ILE A 51 -24.38 20.93 6.04
C ILE A 51 -23.61 20.05 7.03
N LEU A 52 -23.99 20.08 8.32
CA LEU A 52 -23.34 19.31 9.37
C LEU A 52 -23.49 17.82 9.15
N PHE A 53 -24.68 17.36 8.78
CA PHE A 53 -24.96 15.94 8.56
C PHE A 53 -24.15 15.34 7.42
N ARG A 54 -23.91 16.12 6.37
CA ARG A 54 -23.11 15.67 5.22
C ARG A 54 -21.60 15.71 5.50
N ASN A 55 -21.10 16.78 6.17
CA ASN A 55 -19.66 17.08 6.17
C ASN A 55 -18.98 16.87 7.54
N CYS A 56 -19.74 16.74 8.64
CA CYS A 56 -19.17 16.74 9.99
C CYS A 56 -19.47 15.49 10.79
N THR A 57 -20.69 14.93 10.66
CA THR A 57 -21.16 13.84 11.52
C THR A 57 -20.50 12.48 11.25
N GLY A 58 -19.70 12.36 10.16
CA GLY A 58 -18.85 11.20 9.94
C GLY A 58 -17.86 10.98 11.10
N CYS A 59 -17.29 12.09 11.61
CA CYS A 59 -16.36 12.09 12.74
C CYS A 59 -17.02 12.57 14.05
N HIS A 60 -17.89 13.57 13.98
CA HIS A 60 -18.53 14.20 15.13
C HIS A 60 -19.81 13.46 15.55
N ARG A 61 -19.66 12.23 16.04
CA ARG A 61 -20.71 11.38 16.61
C ARG A 61 -20.15 10.46 17.70
N PRO A 62 -20.99 9.90 18.58
CA PRO A 62 -20.51 9.01 19.62
C PRO A 62 -19.69 7.82 19.07
N GLY A 63 -18.55 7.53 19.70
CA GLY A 63 -17.66 6.43 19.31
C GLY A 63 -16.74 6.71 18.13
N GLU A 64 -16.71 7.94 17.61
CA GLU A 64 -15.80 8.39 16.57
C GLU A 64 -14.77 9.40 17.10
N ALA A 65 -13.83 9.80 16.28
CA ALA A 65 -12.67 10.61 16.67
C ALA A 65 -13.01 12.07 17.05
N GLY A 66 -14.15 12.59 16.61
CA GLY A 66 -14.55 13.96 16.93
C GLY A 66 -14.76 14.15 18.46
N PRO A 67 -14.26 15.24 19.05
CA PRO A 67 -14.28 15.44 20.51
C PRO A 67 -15.69 15.66 21.08
N PHE A 68 -16.68 15.90 20.24
CA PHE A 68 -18.10 16.08 20.61
C PHE A 68 -19.01 15.71 19.43
N PRO A 69 -20.25 15.28 19.65
CA PRO A 69 -21.20 14.99 18.60
C PRO A 69 -21.79 16.26 17.99
N LEU A 70 -22.28 16.17 16.73
CA LEU A 70 -22.99 17.23 16.00
C LEU A 70 -24.30 16.70 15.36
N LEU A 71 -24.97 15.78 16.04
CA LEU A 71 -26.17 15.12 15.53
C LEU A 71 -27.46 15.85 15.84
N THR A 72 -27.46 16.75 16.82
CA THR A 72 -28.66 17.47 17.29
C THR A 72 -28.46 18.98 17.27
N TYR A 73 -29.58 19.72 17.28
CA TYR A 73 -29.54 21.18 17.45
C TYR A 73 -28.82 21.57 18.72
N LYS A 74 -29.05 20.85 19.84
CA LYS A 74 -28.41 21.13 21.12
C LYS A 74 -26.89 21.00 21.02
N ASP A 75 -26.39 19.96 20.36
CA ASP A 75 -24.97 19.75 20.15
C ASP A 75 -24.35 20.89 19.32
N ALA A 76 -24.96 21.20 18.18
CA ALA A 76 -24.49 22.26 17.29
C ALA A 76 -24.52 23.64 17.95
N LYS A 77 -25.60 23.96 18.71
CA LYS A 77 -25.73 25.23 19.41
C LYS A 77 -24.67 25.42 20.49
N SER A 78 -24.34 24.36 21.23
CA SER A 78 -23.31 24.44 22.29
C SER A 78 -21.91 24.72 21.74
N HIS A 79 -21.64 24.38 20.47
CA HIS A 79 -20.35 24.57 19.79
C HIS A 79 -20.42 25.58 18.62
N ALA A 80 -21.53 26.35 18.52
CA ALA A 80 -21.83 27.17 17.34
C ALA A 80 -20.69 28.16 16.97
N ARG A 81 -20.13 28.88 17.95
CA ARG A 81 -19.02 29.80 17.73
C ARG A 81 -17.76 29.08 17.24
N GLN A 82 -17.47 27.94 17.82
CA GLN A 82 -16.32 27.11 17.42
C GLN A 82 -16.51 26.59 15.99
N ILE A 83 -17.71 26.08 15.65
CA ILE A 83 -18.02 25.62 14.30
C ILE A 83 -17.81 26.75 13.28
N ALA A 84 -18.34 27.97 13.56
CA ALA A 84 -18.15 29.10 12.67
C ALA A 84 -16.67 29.47 12.49
N ALA A 85 -15.88 29.53 13.58
CA ALA A 85 -14.47 29.85 13.53
C ALA A 85 -13.65 28.84 12.71
N VAL A 86 -13.83 27.53 12.97
CA VAL A 86 -13.05 26.48 12.28
C VAL A 86 -13.46 26.28 10.83
N THR A 87 -14.72 26.57 10.46
CA THR A 87 -15.17 26.54 9.06
C THR A 87 -14.71 27.76 8.29
N GLN A 88 -14.71 28.94 8.93
CA GLN A 88 -14.23 30.19 8.33
C GLN A 88 -12.74 30.13 7.99
N THR A 89 -11.93 29.52 8.87
CA THR A 89 -10.50 29.28 8.64
C THR A 89 -10.24 28.07 7.75
N LYS A 90 -11.27 27.37 7.27
CA LYS A 90 -11.18 26.12 6.51
C LYS A 90 -10.41 24.99 7.23
N PHE A 91 -10.27 25.09 8.56
CA PHE A 91 -9.65 24.05 9.39
C PHE A 91 -10.55 22.80 9.47
N MET A 92 -11.89 22.99 9.41
CA MET A 92 -12.88 21.90 9.35
C MET A 92 -13.89 22.15 8.22
N PRO A 93 -14.30 21.07 7.51
CA PRO A 93 -13.82 19.69 7.59
C PRO A 93 -12.36 19.56 7.15
N PRO A 94 -11.64 18.48 7.54
CA PRO A 94 -10.21 18.31 7.28
C PRO A 94 -9.94 17.90 5.83
N TRP A 95 -10.05 18.85 4.92
CA TRP A 95 -9.83 18.70 3.49
C TRP A 95 -8.84 19.75 3.01
N LEU A 96 -7.65 19.31 2.58
CA LEU A 96 -6.55 20.22 2.28
C LEU A 96 -6.44 20.67 0.82
N PRO A 97 -6.78 19.83 -0.20
CA PRO A 97 -6.65 20.23 -1.60
C PRO A 97 -7.63 21.33 -1.98
N GLU A 98 -7.15 22.28 -2.76
CA GLU A 98 -8.05 23.22 -3.47
C GLU A 98 -8.79 22.51 -4.61
N PRO A 99 -9.99 23.00 -4.98
CA PRO A 99 -10.67 22.55 -6.20
C PRO A 99 -9.75 22.72 -7.41
N GLY A 100 -9.53 21.65 -8.15
CA GLY A 100 -8.66 21.60 -9.32
C GLY A 100 -9.38 21.12 -10.58
N GLU A 101 -8.61 20.80 -11.63
CA GLU A 101 -9.13 20.25 -12.88
C GLU A 101 -9.74 18.85 -12.68
N PHE A 102 -9.17 18.07 -11.77
CA PHE A 102 -9.63 16.72 -11.44
C PHE A 102 -10.36 16.71 -10.11
N LYS A 103 -11.49 16.00 -10.05
CA LYS A 103 -12.28 15.85 -8.83
C LYS A 103 -11.84 14.61 -8.06
N PHE A 104 -11.86 14.72 -6.74
CA PHE A 104 -11.66 13.59 -5.84
C PHE A 104 -13.00 12.95 -5.45
N ALA A 105 -12.99 11.62 -5.21
CA ALA A 105 -14.19 10.85 -4.94
C ALA A 105 -14.93 11.29 -3.66
N ASP A 106 -14.17 11.53 -2.58
CA ASP A 106 -14.70 11.79 -1.23
C ASP A 106 -14.43 13.23 -0.78
N GLU A 107 -14.70 14.19 -1.67
CA GLU A 107 -14.44 15.61 -1.43
C GLU A 107 -15.32 16.16 -0.29
N LEU A 108 -14.68 16.68 0.76
CA LEU A 108 -15.34 17.14 1.98
C LEU A 108 -15.32 18.67 2.18
N HIS A 109 -14.85 19.46 1.23
CA HIS A 109 -14.77 20.89 1.42
C HIS A 109 -16.16 21.56 1.47
N LEU A 110 -16.28 22.61 2.30
CA LEU A 110 -17.45 23.48 2.30
C LEU A 110 -17.31 24.58 1.26
N THR A 111 -18.41 24.90 0.58
CA THR A 111 -18.45 26.07 -0.30
C THR A 111 -18.44 27.36 0.54
N ASP A 112 -17.93 28.45 -0.03
CA ASP A 112 -17.94 29.76 0.65
C ASP A 112 -19.36 30.17 1.06
N GLN A 113 -20.37 29.75 0.29
CA GLN A 113 -21.77 29.95 0.62
C GLN A 113 -22.20 29.17 1.88
N GLN A 114 -21.76 27.93 2.05
CA GLN A 114 -22.06 27.13 3.25
C GLN A 114 -21.37 27.71 4.48
N ILE A 115 -20.13 28.17 4.33
CA ILE A 115 -19.39 28.87 5.38
C ILE A 115 -20.10 30.15 5.81
N ALA A 116 -20.56 30.96 4.83
CA ALA A 116 -21.32 32.16 5.12
C ALA A 116 -22.68 31.89 5.80
N LEU A 117 -23.36 30.79 5.44
CA LEU A 117 -24.59 30.36 6.13
C LEU A 117 -24.35 29.99 7.59
N ILE A 118 -23.28 29.28 7.88
CA ILE A 118 -22.89 28.92 9.27
C ILE A 118 -22.61 30.21 10.08
N ALA A 119 -21.82 31.13 9.55
CA ALA A 119 -21.52 32.42 10.20
C ALA A 119 -22.81 33.21 10.48
N LYS A 120 -23.67 33.37 9.48
CA LYS A 120 -24.97 34.09 9.59
C LYS A 120 -25.91 33.43 10.62
N TRP A 121 -25.91 32.10 10.74
CA TRP A 121 -26.69 31.39 11.74
C TRP A 121 -26.22 31.73 13.16
N VAL A 122 -24.90 31.78 13.37
CA VAL A 122 -24.29 32.12 14.67
C VAL A 122 -24.56 33.58 15.04
N GLU A 123 -24.38 34.50 14.08
CA GLU A 123 -24.66 35.94 14.27
C GLU A 123 -26.15 36.19 14.53
N GLY A 124 -27.04 35.42 13.89
CA GLY A 124 -28.48 35.52 14.05
C GLY A 124 -29.06 34.86 15.32
N GLY A 125 -28.20 34.47 16.29
CA GLY A 125 -28.62 33.94 17.59
C GLY A 125 -28.92 32.44 17.59
N THR A 126 -28.42 31.69 16.61
CA THR A 126 -28.50 30.21 16.55
C THR A 126 -29.92 29.64 16.60
N MET A 127 -30.84 30.17 15.79
CA MET A 127 -32.25 29.75 15.78
C MET A 127 -32.39 28.30 15.32
N GLU A 128 -33.29 27.55 15.99
CA GLU A 128 -33.55 26.13 15.66
C GLU A 128 -34.33 25.95 14.35
N GLY A 129 -35.40 26.70 14.19
CA GLY A 129 -36.32 26.56 13.05
C GLY A 129 -37.47 25.57 13.29
N ALA A 130 -38.33 25.41 12.29
CA ALA A 130 -39.46 24.49 12.39
C ALA A 130 -38.97 23.03 12.38
N ALA A 131 -39.60 22.17 13.18
CA ALA A 131 -39.23 20.75 13.25
C ALA A 131 -39.49 20.01 11.91
N SER A 132 -40.44 20.49 11.10
CA SER A 132 -40.72 19.97 9.76
C SER A 132 -39.58 20.17 8.75
N ASP A 133 -38.67 21.09 9.01
CA ASP A 133 -37.56 21.44 8.13
C ASP A 133 -36.31 20.60 8.45
N LEU A 134 -36.31 19.88 9.57
CA LEU A 134 -35.16 19.06 9.96
C LEU A 134 -35.04 17.86 9.01
N PRO A 135 -33.93 17.70 8.30
CA PRO A 135 -33.68 16.54 7.48
C PRO A 135 -33.59 15.27 8.36
N ARG A 136 -33.84 14.12 7.73
CA ARG A 136 -33.58 12.84 8.41
C ARG A 136 -32.11 12.76 8.82
N ALA A 137 -31.88 12.43 10.08
CA ALA A 137 -30.52 12.20 10.57
C ALA A 137 -29.80 11.10 9.76
N PRO A 138 -28.50 11.23 9.51
CA PRO A 138 -27.75 10.20 8.85
C PRO A 138 -27.86 8.87 9.61
N ASN A 139 -28.01 7.78 8.88
CA ASN A 139 -28.00 6.45 9.45
C ASN A 139 -26.55 5.93 9.39
N PHE A 140 -25.95 5.66 10.54
CA PHE A 140 -24.62 5.11 10.65
C PHE A 140 -24.71 3.62 10.94
N VAL A 141 -23.90 2.84 10.24
CA VAL A 141 -23.81 1.40 10.49
C VAL A 141 -23.09 1.19 11.83
N GLU A 142 -23.72 0.51 12.76
CA GLU A 142 -23.06 0.04 13.96
C GLU A 142 -22.14 -1.14 13.61
N GLY A 143 -20.92 -1.13 14.14
CA GLY A 143 -19.98 -2.20 13.86
C GLY A 143 -19.14 -1.97 12.60
N TRP A 144 -18.93 -2.99 11.78
CA TRP A 144 -18.15 -2.94 10.55
C TRP A 144 -18.88 -2.15 9.46
N GLN A 145 -18.23 -1.11 8.92
CA GLN A 145 -18.91 -0.09 8.08
C GLN A 145 -19.41 -0.63 6.75
N ILE A 146 -18.68 -1.58 6.15
CA ILE A 146 -19.03 -2.19 4.86
C ILE A 146 -19.64 -3.59 5.01
N GLY A 147 -20.20 -3.88 6.18
CA GLY A 147 -20.85 -5.16 6.51
C GLY A 147 -19.96 -6.09 7.33
N LYS A 148 -20.39 -7.33 7.51
CA LYS A 148 -19.62 -8.31 8.29
C LYS A 148 -18.39 -8.78 7.48
N PRO A 149 -17.16 -8.65 8.00
CA PRO A 149 -15.98 -9.20 7.34
C PRO A 149 -16.03 -10.73 7.25
N ASP A 150 -15.39 -11.26 6.21
CA ASP A 150 -15.19 -12.71 6.07
C ASP A 150 -14.20 -13.24 7.10
N LEU A 151 -13.20 -12.40 7.45
CA LEU A 151 -12.19 -12.71 8.46
C LEU A 151 -11.92 -11.47 9.32
N ILE A 152 -11.89 -11.66 10.63
CA ILE A 152 -11.49 -10.63 11.59
C ILE A 152 -10.21 -11.11 12.29
N ILE A 153 -9.16 -10.32 12.22
CA ILE A 153 -7.90 -10.60 12.91
C ILE A 153 -7.68 -9.47 13.92
N LYS A 154 -7.39 -9.85 15.16
CA LYS A 154 -7.10 -8.91 16.24
C LYS A 154 -5.62 -9.03 16.64
N ALA A 155 -4.98 -7.92 16.98
CA ALA A 155 -3.62 -7.95 17.50
C ALA A 155 -3.54 -8.88 18.73
N GLU A 156 -2.52 -9.75 18.75
CA GLU A 156 -2.40 -10.78 19.80
C GLU A 156 -2.25 -10.16 21.19
N LYS A 157 -1.42 -9.12 21.31
CA LYS A 157 -1.20 -8.41 22.56
C LYS A 157 -1.55 -6.93 22.39
N PRO A 158 -2.16 -6.30 23.41
CA PRO A 158 -2.37 -4.86 23.41
C PRO A 158 -1.05 -4.13 23.71
N TYR A 159 -0.93 -2.91 23.18
CA TYR A 159 0.14 -1.97 23.49
C TYR A 159 -0.34 -0.93 24.49
N LEU A 160 0.47 -0.61 25.52
CA LEU A 160 0.17 0.45 26.48
C LEU A 160 0.81 1.77 26.04
N LEU A 161 0.01 2.70 25.54
CA LEU A 161 0.42 4.07 25.30
C LEU A 161 0.47 4.81 26.63
N LEU A 162 1.63 5.39 26.97
CA LEU A 162 1.80 6.13 28.21
C LEU A 162 1.10 7.50 28.15
N ALA A 163 0.74 8.04 29.33
CA ALA A 163 0.01 9.30 29.46
C ALA A 163 0.75 10.51 28.88
N ARG A 164 2.08 10.47 28.83
CA ARG A 164 2.95 11.59 28.44
C ARG A 164 4.14 11.07 27.64
N GLY A 165 4.67 11.91 26.78
CA GLY A 165 5.81 11.61 25.92
C GLY A 165 5.64 12.32 24.57
N THR A 166 6.54 12.04 23.66
CA THR A 166 6.42 12.40 22.24
C THR A 166 5.50 11.42 21.53
N ASP A 167 5.09 11.76 20.33
CA ASP A 167 4.42 10.86 19.41
C ASP A 167 5.19 9.55 19.26
N GLN A 168 4.47 8.45 19.13
CA GLN A 168 5.03 7.12 19.06
C GLN A 168 4.53 6.39 17.83
N TYR A 169 5.42 5.62 17.21
CA TYR A 169 5.08 4.67 16.16
C TYR A 169 5.19 3.26 16.73
N TRP A 170 4.13 2.46 16.54
CA TRP A 170 4.08 1.08 16.98
C TRP A 170 3.60 0.18 15.86
N ASN A 171 4.23 -0.98 15.70
CA ASN A 171 3.93 -1.94 14.66
C ASN A 171 3.30 -3.19 15.26
N PHE A 172 2.11 -3.54 14.78
CA PHE A 172 1.45 -4.79 15.12
C PHE A 172 1.55 -5.77 13.95
N ILE A 173 2.01 -6.98 14.18
CA ILE A 173 2.05 -8.03 13.16
C ILE A 173 0.79 -8.89 13.30
N PHE A 174 0.01 -8.95 12.24
CA PHE A 174 -1.16 -9.80 12.11
C PHE A 174 -0.78 -11.03 11.30
N ARG A 175 -0.60 -12.16 11.97
CA ARG A 175 -0.39 -13.46 11.35
C ARG A 175 -1.68 -13.91 10.70
N THR A 176 -1.75 -13.89 9.38
CA THR A 176 -3.00 -14.26 8.70
C THR A 176 -3.20 -15.77 8.72
N PRO A 177 -4.38 -16.28 9.10
CA PRO A 177 -4.68 -17.70 9.06
C PRO A 177 -5.10 -18.17 7.66
N VAL A 178 -4.53 -17.56 6.62
CA VAL A 178 -4.78 -17.90 5.23
C VAL A 178 -3.86 -19.04 4.83
N ASN A 179 -4.42 -20.17 4.39
CA ASN A 179 -3.70 -21.39 4.03
C ASN A 179 -3.63 -21.63 2.51
N GLN A 180 -4.21 -20.75 1.74
CA GLN A 180 -4.16 -20.72 0.27
C GLN A 180 -4.30 -19.28 -0.20
N THR A 181 -3.92 -18.96 -1.42
CA THR A 181 -4.09 -17.63 -2.00
C THR A 181 -5.56 -17.19 -1.95
N ARG A 182 -5.81 -16.00 -1.42
CA ARG A 182 -7.11 -15.34 -1.36
C ARG A 182 -6.98 -13.95 -2.00
N TRP A 183 -8.10 -13.40 -2.43
CA TRP A 183 -8.17 -12.09 -3.06
C TRP A 183 -8.97 -11.14 -2.16
N LEU A 184 -8.31 -10.10 -1.68
CA LEU A 184 -8.87 -9.13 -0.75
C LEU A 184 -9.43 -7.94 -1.52
N LYS A 185 -10.75 -7.78 -1.54
CA LYS A 185 -11.44 -6.65 -2.20
C LYS A 185 -11.58 -5.42 -1.32
N ALA A 186 -11.51 -5.58 0.00
CA ALA A 186 -11.56 -4.47 0.95
C ALA A 186 -10.93 -4.84 2.28
N MET A 187 -10.40 -3.83 2.98
CA MET A 187 -9.92 -3.94 4.36
C MET A 187 -10.51 -2.81 5.21
N GLU A 188 -11.06 -3.14 6.35
CA GLU A 188 -11.45 -2.17 7.36
C GLU A 188 -10.48 -2.22 8.53
N ILE A 189 -9.75 -1.13 8.76
CA ILE A 189 -8.80 -0.97 9.87
C ILE A 189 -9.55 -0.40 11.06
N ARG A 190 -9.50 -1.11 12.18
CA ARG A 190 -9.97 -0.63 13.48
C ARG A 190 -8.76 -0.45 14.38
N PRO A 191 -8.27 0.77 14.55
CA PRO A 191 -6.97 1.01 15.17
C PRO A 191 -6.98 0.83 16.70
N GLY A 192 -8.10 0.55 17.31
CA GLY A 192 -8.31 0.52 18.74
C GLY A 192 -8.96 1.82 19.23
N ASP A 193 -8.26 2.64 19.98
CA ASP A 193 -8.77 3.93 20.43
C ASP A 193 -8.53 5.03 19.36
N LYS A 194 -9.61 5.46 18.70
CA LYS A 194 -9.60 6.47 17.63
C LYS A 194 -9.19 7.87 18.09
N HIS A 195 -9.15 8.13 19.41
CA HIS A 195 -8.79 9.44 19.95
C HIS A 195 -7.27 9.65 20.05
N VAL A 196 -6.52 8.56 20.14
CA VAL A 196 -5.06 8.60 20.29
C VAL A 196 -4.32 8.09 19.05
N VAL A 197 -5.05 7.53 18.08
CA VAL A 197 -4.48 7.10 16.80
C VAL A 197 -4.62 8.22 15.78
N HIS A 198 -3.46 8.78 15.38
CA HIS A 198 -3.39 9.84 14.39
C HIS A 198 -3.62 9.31 12.97
N HIS A 199 -2.89 8.27 12.59
CA HIS A 199 -3.09 7.50 11.36
C HIS A 199 -2.49 6.09 11.49
N ALA A 200 -2.80 5.24 10.53
CA ALA A 200 -2.28 3.90 10.45
C ALA A 200 -2.11 3.45 8.99
N ASN A 201 -1.06 2.68 8.72
CA ASN A 201 -0.78 2.07 7.43
C ASN A 201 -0.63 0.56 7.60
N VAL A 202 -1.08 -0.22 6.62
CA VAL A 202 -0.82 -1.66 6.57
C VAL A 202 0.17 -1.96 5.45
N LEU A 203 1.23 -2.68 5.80
CA LEU A 203 2.18 -3.24 4.86
C LEU A 203 1.94 -4.75 4.74
N VAL A 204 2.22 -5.29 3.58
CA VAL A 204 2.06 -6.72 3.29
C VAL A 204 3.44 -7.37 3.37
N ASP A 205 3.65 -8.27 4.33
CA ASP A 205 4.91 -9.01 4.51
C ASP A 205 4.73 -10.47 4.08
N ARG A 206 5.13 -10.79 2.87
CA ARG A 206 5.06 -12.15 2.31
C ARG A 206 6.17 -13.06 2.82
N THR A 207 7.24 -12.47 3.34
CA THR A 207 8.44 -13.17 3.80
C THR A 207 8.43 -13.45 5.30
N GLN A 208 7.48 -12.86 6.05
CA GLN A 208 7.39 -12.90 7.51
C GLN A 208 8.62 -12.29 8.22
N SER A 209 9.43 -11.54 7.51
CA SER A 209 10.69 -10.96 8.01
C SER A 209 10.47 -9.88 9.07
N ALA A 210 9.32 -9.22 9.07
CA ALA A 210 8.94 -8.28 10.12
C ALA A 210 8.93 -8.93 11.52
N ARG A 211 8.63 -10.24 11.60
CA ARG A 211 8.64 -11.00 12.87
C ARG A 211 9.99 -10.98 13.58
N LEU A 212 11.09 -10.81 12.84
CA LEU A 212 12.45 -10.74 13.42
C LEU A 212 12.67 -9.47 14.26
N GLN A 213 11.81 -8.47 14.12
CA GLN A 213 11.87 -7.21 14.86
C GLN A 213 11.07 -7.28 16.19
N GLU A 214 10.23 -8.28 16.38
CA GLU A 214 9.50 -8.50 17.63
C GLU A 214 10.42 -9.01 18.75
N SER A 215 10.30 -8.44 19.94
CA SER A 215 11.00 -8.95 21.15
C SER A 215 10.44 -10.29 21.63
N SER A 216 9.18 -10.56 21.35
CA SER A 216 8.50 -11.84 21.58
C SER A 216 7.26 -11.92 20.66
N PRO A 217 6.84 -13.13 20.25
CA PRO A 217 5.70 -13.29 19.33
C PRO A 217 4.46 -12.52 19.78
N GLY A 218 3.88 -11.75 18.85
CA GLY A 218 2.67 -10.95 19.04
C GLY A 218 2.84 -9.69 19.89
N ALA A 219 4.07 -9.35 20.30
CA ALA A 219 4.34 -8.15 21.09
C ALA A 219 4.31 -6.88 20.23
N GLY A 220 4.61 -7.01 18.94
CA GLY A 220 4.89 -5.88 18.07
C GLY A 220 6.24 -5.22 18.36
N PHE A 221 6.54 -4.11 17.69
CA PHE A 221 7.81 -3.39 17.85
C PHE A 221 7.64 -1.90 17.56
N ALA A 222 8.54 -1.08 18.11
CA ALA A 222 8.53 0.36 17.97
C ALA A 222 9.24 0.83 16.69
N GLY A 223 8.84 2.01 16.18
CA GLY A 223 9.55 2.74 15.14
C GLY A 223 8.77 2.87 13.84
N MET A 224 9.19 3.81 13.00
CA MET A 224 8.65 4.01 11.65
C MET A 224 9.31 3.11 10.61
N GLU A 225 10.57 2.76 10.82
CA GLU A 225 11.32 1.92 9.90
C GLU A 225 10.94 0.46 10.10
N ILE A 226 10.23 -0.10 9.14
CA ILE A 226 9.81 -1.49 9.12
C ILE A 226 10.68 -2.21 8.10
N LYS A 227 11.47 -3.18 8.58
CA LYS A 227 12.31 -3.99 7.71
C LYS A 227 11.51 -5.20 7.23
N ILE A 228 11.05 -5.12 6.00
CA ILE A 228 10.41 -6.22 5.29
C ILE A 228 11.32 -6.60 4.13
N GLU A 229 11.70 -7.86 4.06
CA GLU A 229 12.42 -8.39 2.91
C GLU A 229 11.43 -8.49 1.75
N SER A 230 11.80 -7.97 0.57
CA SER A 230 10.98 -8.09 -0.62
C SER A 230 11.54 -9.15 -1.55
N GLU A 231 10.67 -9.91 -2.20
CA GLU A 231 11.04 -10.66 -3.38
C GLU A 231 11.46 -9.71 -4.51
N ALA A 232 12.19 -10.25 -5.50
CA ALA A 232 12.76 -9.46 -6.60
C ALA A 232 11.75 -8.59 -7.38
N PHE A 233 10.47 -8.95 -7.34
CA PHE A 233 9.39 -8.17 -7.93
C PHE A 233 8.07 -8.44 -7.19
N ASP A 234 7.77 -7.64 -6.22
CA ASP A 234 6.47 -7.55 -5.55
C ASP A 234 6.16 -6.07 -5.28
N PRO A 235 5.77 -5.31 -6.31
CA PRO A 235 5.53 -3.89 -6.15
C PRO A 235 4.34 -3.67 -5.25
N ASP A 236 4.47 -2.74 -4.29
CA ASP A 236 3.33 -2.22 -3.53
C ASP A 236 2.24 -1.79 -4.49
N SER A 237 0.99 -2.13 -4.18
CA SER A 237 -0.11 -1.93 -5.11
C SER A 237 -1.27 -1.10 -4.58
N HIS A 238 -1.51 -1.13 -3.26
CA HIS A 238 -2.71 -0.55 -2.67
C HIS A 238 -2.38 0.39 -1.51
N PHE A 239 -3.15 1.48 -1.41
CA PHE A 239 -3.14 2.32 -0.21
C PHE A 239 -4.00 1.69 0.88
N LEU A 240 -3.38 0.95 1.79
CA LEU A 240 -4.01 0.39 2.99
C LEU A 240 -3.83 1.36 4.15
N PHE A 241 -4.53 2.48 4.09
CA PHE A 241 -4.36 3.64 4.96
C PHE A 241 -5.64 3.93 5.75
N TRP A 242 -5.47 4.32 7.01
CA TRP A 242 -6.54 4.78 7.89
C TRP A 242 -6.15 6.08 8.60
N LYS A 243 -7.08 6.99 8.71
CA LYS A 243 -7.06 8.16 9.59
C LYS A 243 -8.45 8.38 10.18
N PRO A 244 -8.61 9.24 11.21
CA PRO A 244 -9.94 9.63 11.68
C PRO A 244 -10.85 10.09 10.53
N GLY A 245 -12.05 9.49 10.47
CA GLY A 245 -13.03 9.78 9.42
C GLY A 245 -12.87 9.00 8.11
N THR A 246 -11.87 8.10 8.01
CA THR A 246 -11.73 7.22 6.83
C THR A 246 -12.95 6.29 6.70
N VAL A 247 -13.57 6.32 5.52
CA VAL A 247 -14.53 5.31 5.09
C VAL A 247 -13.74 4.17 4.44
N PRO A 248 -13.98 2.90 4.80
CA PRO A 248 -13.31 1.78 4.18
C PRO A 248 -13.55 1.76 2.67
N TYR A 249 -12.45 1.61 1.91
CA TYR A 249 -12.50 1.56 0.45
C TYR A 249 -12.68 0.12 -0.01
N THR A 250 -13.59 -0.07 -0.97
CA THR A 250 -13.72 -1.35 -1.69
C THR A 250 -13.07 -1.18 -3.06
N GLU A 251 -12.10 -2.02 -3.34
CA GLU A 251 -11.41 -2.01 -4.63
C GLU A 251 -12.39 -2.30 -5.77
N PRO A 252 -12.22 -1.67 -6.93
CA PRO A 252 -12.99 -1.99 -8.13
C PRO A 252 -12.84 -3.45 -8.54
N ASP A 253 -13.82 -3.95 -9.30
CA ASP A 253 -13.77 -5.31 -9.83
C ASP A 253 -12.46 -5.55 -10.60
N GLY A 254 -11.82 -6.66 -10.31
CA GLY A 254 -10.54 -7.05 -10.91
C GLY A 254 -9.29 -6.46 -10.23
N MET A 255 -9.41 -5.58 -9.24
CA MET A 255 -8.26 -4.94 -8.55
C MET A 255 -8.02 -5.47 -7.13
N ALA A 256 -8.53 -6.64 -6.79
CA ALA A 256 -8.35 -7.20 -5.46
C ALA A 256 -6.86 -7.45 -5.14
N LEU A 257 -6.46 -7.15 -3.89
CA LEU A 257 -5.11 -7.40 -3.39
C LEU A 257 -4.90 -8.92 -3.18
N ARG A 258 -3.80 -9.44 -3.70
CA ARG A 258 -3.40 -10.84 -3.50
C ARG A 258 -2.86 -11.05 -2.08
N LEU A 259 -3.41 -12.03 -1.38
CA LEU A 259 -2.98 -12.47 -0.05
C LEU A 259 -2.66 -13.97 -0.10
N ASP A 260 -1.38 -14.31 -0.09
CA ASP A 260 -0.91 -15.68 -0.16
C ASP A 260 -0.89 -16.37 1.22
N ALA A 261 -0.81 -17.70 1.22
CA ALA A 261 -0.58 -18.46 2.44
C ALA A 261 0.73 -17.99 3.11
N GLY A 262 0.69 -17.84 4.44
CA GLY A 262 1.87 -17.39 5.19
C GLY A 262 2.16 -15.89 5.15
N THR A 263 1.38 -15.08 4.41
CA THR A 263 1.54 -13.63 4.40
C THR A 263 1.14 -13.02 5.73
N ASP A 264 1.96 -12.12 6.27
CA ASP A 264 1.60 -11.28 7.42
C ASP A 264 1.14 -9.89 6.96
N LEU A 265 0.30 -9.26 7.79
CA LEU A 265 -0.07 -7.86 7.63
C LEU A 265 0.55 -7.07 8.79
N VAL A 266 1.37 -6.08 8.47
CA VAL A 266 2.03 -5.24 9.48
C VAL A 266 1.33 -3.90 9.55
N LEU A 267 0.64 -3.65 10.66
CA LEU A 267 -0.06 -2.38 10.90
C LEU A 267 0.86 -1.43 11.66
N ASN A 268 1.38 -0.43 10.98
CA ASN A 268 2.10 0.69 11.57
C ASN A 268 1.10 1.75 12.03
N ILE A 269 1.14 2.10 13.32
CA ILE A 269 0.23 3.08 13.92
C ILE A 269 1.03 4.25 14.49
N HIS A 270 0.65 5.46 14.14
CA HIS A 270 1.10 6.70 14.75
C HIS A 270 0.19 7.05 15.93
N LEU A 271 0.75 7.13 17.12
CA LEU A 271 0.05 7.31 18.40
C LEU A 271 0.43 8.64 19.06
N GLN A 272 -0.58 9.37 19.55
CA GLN A 272 -0.41 10.62 20.31
C GLN A 272 -0.94 10.48 21.73
N PRO A 273 -0.10 10.71 22.79
CA PRO A 273 -0.53 10.62 24.18
C PRO A 273 -1.68 11.58 24.51
N SER A 274 -2.72 11.07 25.18
CA SER A 274 -3.93 11.83 25.55
C SER A 274 -3.88 12.48 26.94
N GLY A 275 -2.79 12.31 27.68
CA GLY A 275 -2.68 12.74 29.08
C GLY A 275 -3.06 11.66 30.11
N LYS A 276 -3.54 10.51 29.67
CA LYS A 276 -3.80 9.30 30.49
C LYS A 276 -3.26 8.07 29.77
N PRO A 277 -2.96 6.97 30.50
CA PRO A 277 -2.56 5.72 29.87
C PRO A 277 -3.71 5.12 29.07
N GLU A 278 -3.44 4.64 27.83
CA GLU A 278 -4.42 4.04 26.94
C GLU A 278 -3.94 2.67 26.44
N TRP A 279 -4.82 1.68 26.43
CA TRP A 279 -4.54 0.37 25.84
C TRP A 279 -5.00 0.32 24.39
N ILE A 280 -4.06 0.06 23.50
CA ILE A 280 -4.30 0.01 22.05
C ILE A 280 -4.24 -1.44 21.60
N GLN A 281 -5.36 -1.95 21.08
CA GLN A 281 -5.43 -3.29 20.52
C GLN A 281 -6.24 -3.26 19.22
N PRO A 282 -5.58 -3.05 18.07
CA PRO A 282 -6.24 -2.94 16.79
C PRO A 282 -6.80 -4.28 16.28
N SER A 283 -7.69 -4.17 15.32
CA SER A 283 -8.19 -5.30 14.55
C SER A 283 -8.36 -4.93 13.08
N LEU A 284 -8.21 -5.91 12.20
CA LEU A 284 -8.44 -5.82 10.77
C LEU A 284 -9.65 -6.67 10.38
N GLY A 285 -10.57 -6.10 9.62
CA GLY A 285 -11.66 -6.80 8.96
C GLY A 285 -11.30 -7.01 7.50
N LEU A 286 -11.19 -8.25 7.06
CA LEU A 286 -10.83 -8.62 5.70
C LEU A 286 -12.07 -9.10 4.94
N TYR A 287 -12.26 -8.56 3.72
CA TYR A 287 -13.38 -8.87 2.84
C TYR A 287 -12.82 -9.49 1.56
N PHE A 288 -13.09 -10.76 1.34
CA PHE A 288 -12.55 -11.50 0.21
C PHE A 288 -13.49 -11.51 -0.98
N THR A 289 -12.93 -11.82 -2.14
CA THR A 289 -13.66 -12.15 -3.37
C THR A 289 -13.13 -13.47 -3.92
N ASP A 290 -13.99 -14.23 -4.62
CA ASP A 290 -13.60 -15.45 -5.32
C ASP A 290 -13.03 -15.15 -6.72
N HIS A 291 -13.04 -13.88 -7.14
CA HIS A 291 -12.51 -13.44 -8.42
C HIS A 291 -11.05 -13.01 -8.27
N PRO A 292 -10.09 -13.71 -8.92
CA PRO A 292 -8.71 -13.26 -8.98
C PRO A 292 -8.58 -11.86 -9.58
N ALA A 293 -7.54 -11.13 -9.17
CA ALA A 293 -7.24 -9.86 -9.81
C ALA A 293 -6.88 -10.05 -11.28
N THR A 294 -7.35 -9.14 -12.11
CA THR A 294 -7.02 -9.03 -13.53
C THR A 294 -6.40 -7.69 -13.87
N LEU A 295 -6.47 -6.76 -12.92
CA LEU A 295 -5.90 -5.42 -12.97
C LEU A 295 -4.94 -5.28 -11.79
N TYR A 296 -3.72 -4.86 -12.07
CA TYR A 296 -2.64 -4.82 -11.08
C TYR A 296 -2.11 -3.39 -10.94
N PRO A 297 -2.64 -2.61 -9.99
CA PRO A 297 -2.11 -1.28 -9.70
C PRO A 297 -0.69 -1.37 -9.11
N MET A 298 0.01 -0.23 -9.12
CA MET A 298 1.33 -0.09 -8.53
C MET A 298 1.42 1.26 -7.83
N LEU A 299 2.13 1.32 -6.70
CA LEU A 299 2.52 2.56 -6.05
C LEU A 299 3.85 3.05 -6.62
N VAL A 300 3.85 4.28 -7.11
CA VAL A 300 5.05 4.99 -7.59
C VAL A 300 5.32 6.13 -6.61
N GLN A 301 6.54 6.20 -6.10
CA GLN A 301 6.97 7.23 -5.16
C GLN A 301 7.97 8.17 -5.81
N LEU A 302 7.63 9.48 -5.83
CA LEU A 302 8.58 10.56 -6.00
C LEU A 302 9.02 11.02 -4.60
N GLU A 303 10.32 11.28 -4.46
CA GLU A 303 10.89 11.74 -3.19
C GLU A 303 12.19 12.52 -3.46
N ASN A 304 12.53 13.46 -2.58
CA ASN A 304 13.84 14.09 -2.65
C ASN A 304 14.35 14.53 -1.28
N ASP A 305 14.37 13.60 -0.35
CA ASP A 305 14.79 13.85 1.04
C ASP A 305 16.24 14.33 1.14
N ARG A 306 17.10 13.92 0.21
CA ARG A 306 18.50 14.40 0.15
C ARG A 306 18.65 15.90 -0.07
N LYS A 307 17.61 16.57 -0.56
CA LYS A 307 17.59 18.03 -0.73
C LYS A 307 17.09 18.75 0.51
N ILE A 308 16.56 18.01 1.49
CA ILE A 308 16.05 18.58 2.73
C ILE A 308 17.20 18.92 3.64
N ASP A 309 17.52 20.19 3.68
CA ASP A 309 18.49 20.81 4.59
C ASP A 309 18.06 22.26 4.82
N ILE A 310 17.07 22.45 5.70
CA ILE A 310 16.32 23.68 5.86
C ILE A 310 16.92 24.49 7.01
N PRO A 311 17.68 25.58 6.74
CA PRO A 311 18.23 26.42 7.81
C PRO A 311 17.11 27.05 8.65
N ALA A 312 17.41 27.36 9.90
CA ALA A 312 16.53 28.15 10.76
C ALA A 312 16.23 29.52 10.16
N GLY A 313 14.98 29.96 10.23
CA GLY A 313 14.52 31.27 9.74
C GLY A 313 14.31 31.35 8.22
N VAL A 314 14.48 30.25 7.48
CA VAL A 314 14.22 30.22 6.05
C VAL A 314 12.74 29.98 5.79
N LYS A 315 12.15 30.88 4.99
CA LYS A 315 10.82 30.75 4.42
C LYS A 315 10.92 30.34 2.96
N ASP A 316 9.93 29.58 2.47
CA ASP A 316 9.84 29.14 1.08
C ASP A 316 11.03 28.29 0.58
N PHE A 317 11.58 27.45 1.45
CA PHE A 317 12.53 26.41 1.01
C PHE A 317 11.84 25.42 0.09
N ILE A 318 12.41 25.16 -1.11
CA ILE A 318 11.73 24.37 -2.15
C ILE A 318 12.45 23.07 -2.40
N VAL A 319 11.69 21.97 -2.40
CA VAL A 319 12.12 20.64 -2.84
C VAL A 319 11.27 20.20 -4.02
N THR A 320 11.92 19.65 -5.04
CA THR A 320 11.28 19.16 -6.26
C THR A 320 11.79 17.79 -6.63
N ASP A 321 10.95 17.01 -7.29
CA ASP A 321 11.30 15.77 -7.98
C ASP A 321 10.44 15.61 -9.23
N GLU A 322 10.92 14.86 -10.22
CA GLU A 322 10.23 14.64 -11.49
C GLU A 322 10.44 13.21 -11.96
N PHE A 323 9.38 12.56 -12.39
CA PHE A 323 9.42 11.21 -12.94
C PHE A 323 8.71 11.13 -14.29
N THR A 324 9.41 10.60 -15.30
CA THR A 324 8.83 10.36 -16.62
C THR A 324 8.18 8.98 -16.64
N VAL A 325 6.89 8.95 -16.85
CA VAL A 325 6.11 7.71 -16.93
C VAL A 325 6.50 6.94 -18.21
N PRO A 326 7.00 5.69 -18.09
CA PRO A 326 7.54 4.95 -19.24
C PRO A 326 6.48 4.28 -20.11
N ALA A 327 5.26 4.11 -19.61
CA ALA A 327 4.14 3.44 -20.27
C ALA A 327 2.82 4.19 -20.00
N ASP A 328 1.78 3.92 -20.78
CA ASP A 328 0.45 4.48 -20.53
C ASP A 328 -0.14 3.92 -19.24
N VAL A 329 -0.55 4.82 -18.34
CA VAL A 329 -1.15 4.46 -17.05
C VAL A 329 -2.34 5.36 -16.72
N GLU A 330 -3.26 4.85 -15.91
CA GLU A 330 -4.28 5.60 -15.21
C GLU A 330 -3.82 5.93 -13.78
N LEU A 331 -3.84 7.19 -13.38
CA LEU A 331 -3.60 7.61 -12.00
C LEU A 331 -4.93 7.50 -11.22
N LEU A 332 -4.97 6.59 -10.25
CA LEU A 332 -6.16 6.27 -9.44
C LEU A 332 -6.24 7.11 -8.17
N ALA A 333 -5.10 7.31 -7.52
CA ALA A 333 -5.02 8.04 -6.26
C ALA A 333 -3.65 8.70 -6.09
N ILE A 334 -3.61 9.74 -5.24
CA ILE A 334 -2.42 10.51 -4.93
C ILE A 334 -2.32 10.74 -3.42
N TYR A 335 -1.10 10.64 -2.87
CA TYR A 335 -0.82 10.86 -1.45
C TYR A 335 0.44 11.71 -1.30
N PRO A 336 0.29 13.04 -1.15
CA PRO A 336 1.40 13.92 -0.77
C PRO A 336 1.68 13.81 0.73
N HIS A 337 2.98 13.87 1.09
CA HIS A 337 3.42 13.80 2.48
C HIS A 337 4.62 14.73 2.73
N ALA A 338 4.54 15.46 3.81
CA ALA A 338 5.59 16.27 4.42
C ALA A 338 5.32 16.31 5.93
N HIS A 339 6.26 16.81 6.73
CA HIS A 339 6.03 17.02 8.15
C HIS A 339 5.53 18.44 8.46
N TYR A 340 5.86 18.99 9.64
CA TYR A 340 5.27 20.24 10.15
C TYR A 340 5.78 21.52 9.47
N LEU A 341 6.96 21.48 8.81
CA LEU A 341 7.45 22.67 8.08
C LEU A 341 6.85 22.76 6.69
N GLY A 342 6.25 21.71 6.15
CA GLY A 342 5.55 21.72 4.87
C GLY A 342 4.47 22.79 4.84
N ARG A 343 4.39 23.56 3.71
CA ARG A 343 3.38 24.63 3.56
C ARG A 343 2.56 24.48 2.30
N ASN A 344 3.20 24.48 1.14
CA ASN A 344 2.52 24.39 -0.14
C ASN A 344 2.99 23.14 -0.88
N LEU A 345 2.09 22.18 -1.07
CA LEU A 345 2.39 20.92 -1.74
C LEU A 345 1.67 20.87 -3.09
N GLN A 346 2.43 20.71 -4.17
CA GLN A 346 1.91 20.67 -5.54
C GLN A 346 2.43 19.46 -6.30
N ALA A 347 1.57 18.86 -7.12
CA ALA A 347 1.96 17.91 -8.14
C ALA A 347 1.30 18.26 -9.48
N PHE A 348 2.06 18.07 -10.57
CA PHE A 348 1.67 18.38 -11.93
C PHE A 348 1.94 17.21 -12.86
N ALA A 349 1.15 17.07 -13.91
CA ALA A 349 1.46 16.27 -15.08
C ALA A 349 1.76 17.18 -16.27
N THR A 350 2.95 17.04 -16.87
CA THR A 350 3.28 17.65 -18.15
C THR A 350 3.17 16.58 -19.22
N TYR A 351 2.17 16.71 -20.08
CA TYR A 351 1.86 15.74 -21.13
C TYR A 351 2.87 15.82 -22.28
N PRO A 352 2.96 14.79 -23.15
CA PRO A 352 3.89 14.80 -24.29
C PRO A 352 3.70 15.93 -25.29
N ASP A 353 2.50 16.53 -25.35
CA ASP A 353 2.18 17.70 -26.18
C ASP A 353 2.58 19.04 -25.52
N GLY A 354 3.15 19.02 -24.33
CA GLY A 354 3.52 20.17 -23.53
C GLY A 354 2.40 20.73 -22.65
N THR A 355 1.18 20.19 -22.71
CA THR A 355 0.07 20.59 -21.82
C THR A 355 0.43 20.25 -20.39
N LYS A 356 0.27 21.23 -19.48
CA LYS A 356 0.49 21.05 -18.05
C LYS A 356 -0.82 21.09 -17.28
N LYS A 357 -1.08 20.06 -16.46
CA LYS A 357 -2.26 19.97 -15.61
C LYS A 357 -1.89 19.78 -14.15
N SER A 358 -2.63 20.43 -13.25
CA SER A 358 -2.47 20.23 -11.82
C SER A 358 -3.12 18.91 -11.41
N LEU A 359 -2.35 18.01 -10.81
CA LEU A 359 -2.85 16.76 -10.23
C LEU A 359 -3.41 17.00 -8.84
N ILE A 360 -2.71 17.78 -8.01
CA ILE A 360 -3.15 18.21 -6.69
C ILE A 360 -2.45 19.52 -6.31
N HIS A 361 -3.15 20.39 -5.59
CA HIS A 361 -2.59 21.58 -4.97
C HIS A 361 -3.14 21.72 -3.54
N ILE A 362 -2.24 21.73 -2.57
CA ILE A 362 -2.51 21.96 -1.16
C ILE A 362 -1.76 23.22 -0.74
N PRO A 363 -2.43 24.39 -0.70
CA PRO A 363 -1.77 25.66 -0.40
C PRO A 363 -1.36 25.82 1.07
N GLU A 364 -2.07 25.13 1.97
CA GLU A 364 -1.88 25.19 3.42
C GLU A 364 -1.80 23.75 3.96
N TRP A 365 -0.59 23.17 3.87
CA TRP A 365 -0.37 21.80 4.38
C TRP A 365 -0.51 21.73 5.90
N ASN A 366 -1.10 20.63 6.35
CA ASN A 366 -1.16 20.29 7.76
C ASN A 366 -1.00 18.77 7.91
N LEU A 367 0.09 18.32 8.53
CA LEU A 367 0.40 16.91 8.76
C LEU A 367 -0.75 16.16 9.44
N ASN A 368 -1.49 16.81 10.34
CA ASN A 368 -2.60 16.20 11.06
C ASN A 368 -3.78 15.81 10.15
N TRP A 369 -3.85 16.37 8.95
CA TRP A 369 -4.92 16.12 7.98
C TRP A 369 -4.45 15.41 6.70
N GLN A 370 -3.25 14.84 6.71
CA GLN A 370 -2.75 14.05 5.60
C GLN A 370 -3.75 12.96 5.18
N ALA A 371 -3.88 12.71 3.89
CA ALA A 371 -4.84 11.76 3.35
C ALA A 371 -4.41 11.20 1.98
N VAL A 372 -4.88 10.02 1.67
CA VAL A 372 -4.92 9.50 0.31
C VAL A 372 -6.12 10.13 -0.40
N TYR A 373 -5.88 10.77 -1.53
CA TYR A 373 -6.90 11.40 -2.37
C TYR A 373 -7.14 10.54 -3.60
N ARG A 374 -8.31 9.89 -3.67
CA ARG A 374 -8.72 9.08 -4.82
C ARG A 374 -9.44 9.94 -5.83
N TYR A 375 -9.08 9.82 -7.11
CA TYR A 375 -9.78 10.53 -8.16
C TYR A 375 -11.18 9.94 -8.40
N ALA A 376 -12.18 10.81 -8.61
CA ALA A 376 -13.54 10.39 -8.95
C ALA A 376 -13.61 9.70 -10.32
N THR A 377 -12.69 10.07 -11.20
CA THR A 377 -12.43 9.40 -12.49
C THR A 377 -10.92 9.29 -12.61
N PRO A 378 -10.36 8.12 -12.92
CA PRO A 378 -8.93 7.97 -13.13
C PRO A 378 -8.37 8.99 -14.12
N VAL A 379 -7.14 9.45 -13.90
CA VAL A 379 -6.49 10.45 -14.75
C VAL A 379 -5.53 9.74 -15.70
N GLU A 380 -5.78 9.87 -17.00
CA GLU A 380 -4.92 9.32 -18.04
C GLU A 380 -3.56 10.01 -18.06
N LEU A 381 -2.51 9.22 -17.94
CA LEU A 381 -1.12 9.65 -18.06
C LEU A 381 -0.43 8.82 -19.17
N PRO A 382 -0.45 9.30 -20.41
CA PRO A 382 0.23 8.64 -21.52
C PRO A 382 1.74 8.49 -21.27
N ALA A 383 2.37 7.50 -21.87
CA ALA A 383 3.82 7.34 -21.87
C ALA A 383 4.53 8.67 -22.20
N ARG A 384 5.65 8.92 -21.55
CA ARG A 384 6.42 10.17 -21.60
C ARG A 384 5.77 11.38 -20.93
N THR A 385 4.64 11.21 -20.22
CA THR A 385 4.15 12.24 -19.32
C THR A 385 5.16 12.41 -18.19
N VAL A 386 5.50 13.66 -17.86
CA VAL A 386 6.37 13.98 -16.71
C VAL A 386 5.49 14.36 -15.55
N VAL A 387 5.54 13.57 -14.47
CA VAL A 387 4.93 13.92 -13.19
C VAL A 387 5.95 14.66 -12.35
N SER A 388 5.62 15.88 -11.93
CA SER A 388 6.49 16.75 -11.13
C SER A 388 5.89 16.99 -9.77
N MET A 389 6.73 16.91 -8.73
CA MET A 389 6.44 17.30 -7.34
C MET A 389 7.16 18.62 -7.02
N ARG A 390 6.46 19.55 -6.35
CA ARG A 390 7.03 20.80 -5.87
C ARG A 390 6.47 21.12 -4.49
N TYR A 391 7.29 21.03 -3.47
CA TYR A 391 6.93 21.30 -2.09
C TYR A 391 7.70 22.51 -1.56
N SER A 392 7.02 23.38 -0.80
CA SER A 392 7.65 24.47 -0.07
C SER A 392 7.51 24.30 1.43
N TYR A 393 8.54 24.74 2.16
CA TYR A 393 8.67 24.61 3.61
C TYR A 393 8.95 25.96 4.25
N ASP A 394 8.44 26.15 5.47
CA ASP A 394 8.62 27.35 6.27
C ASP A 394 9.21 26.98 7.64
N ASN A 395 10.51 27.26 7.82
CA ASN A 395 11.23 27.05 9.08
C ASN A 395 11.45 28.37 9.84
N THR A 396 10.43 29.23 9.86
CA THR A 396 10.43 30.49 10.61
C THR A 396 9.66 30.37 11.93
N ASP A 397 9.82 31.34 12.80
CA ASP A 397 9.03 31.53 14.02
C ASP A 397 7.58 31.96 13.75
N GLN A 398 7.26 32.35 12.50
CA GLN A 398 5.91 32.67 12.05
C GLN A 398 5.09 31.45 11.65
N ASN A 399 5.74 30.31 11.44
CA ASN A 399 5.03 29.05 11.21
C ASN A 399 4.49 28.50 12.53
N PRO A 400 3.16 28.54 12.79
CA PRO A 400 2.59 28.09 14.05
C PRO A 400 2.70 26.57 14.27
N LEU A 401 3.05 25.82 13.22
CA LEU A 401 3.25 24.36 13.27
C LEU A 401 4.72 23.97 13.42
N ASN A 402 5.66 24.94 13.45
CA ASN A 402 7.07 24.61 13.61
C ASN A 402 7.30 23.91 14.96
N PRO A 403 7.84 22.67 14.97
CA PRO A 403 8.04 21.92 16.20
C PRO A 403 9.20 22.47 17.05
N ASN A 404 9.99 23.40 16.51
CA ASN A 404 11.12 24.01 17.19
C ASN A 404 10.87 25.50 17.48
N ASP A 405 10.92 25.88 18.76
CA ASP A 405 10.88 27.25 19.22
C ASP A 405 12.08 27.51 20.19
N PRO A 406 13.08 28.30 19.78
CA PRO A 406 13.25 28.96 18.48
C PRO A 406 13.53 27.96 17.33
N PRO A 407 13.30 28.36 16.06
CA PRO A 407 13.59 27.52 14.90
C PRO A 407 15.02 26.99 14.87
N LYS A 408 15.19 25.75 14.44
CA LYS A 408 16.49 25.09 14.28
C LYS A 408 16.64 24.57 12.85
N ARG A 409 17.88 24.30 12.43
CA ARG A 409 18.13 23.61 11.16
C ARG A 409 17.47 22.23 11.17
N VAL A 410 16.71 21.90 10.14
CA VAL A 410 15.98 20.64 9.96
C VAL A 410 16.51 19.91 8.74
N THR A 411 16.78 18.62 8.89
CA THR A 411 17.20 17.71 7.82
C THR A 411 16.14 16.63 7.59
N ALA A 412 16.33 15.82 6.56
CA ALA A 412 15.47 14.68 6.33
C ALA A 412 15.53 13.66 7.47
N GLY A 413 14.38 13.08 7.80
CA GLY A 413 14.28 12.03 8.80
C GLY A 413 12.85 11.66 9.15
N ASN A 414 12.73 10.59 9.96
CA ASN A 414 11.46 9.97 10.29
C ASN A 414 10.74 10.58 11.50
N SER A 415 11.41 11.44 12.27
CA SER A 415 10.78 12.10 13.41
C SER A 415 9.88 13.24 12.95
N SER A 416 8.81 13.53 13.66
CA SER A 416 7.93 14.66 13.33
C SER A 416 8.62 16.03 13.39
N SER A 417 9.79 16.12 14.06
CA SER A 417 10.67 17.30 14.08
C SER A 417 11.67 17.36 12.91
N ASP A 418 11.83 16.27 12.16
CA ASP A 418 12.57 16.22 10.92
C ASP A 418 11.64 16.58 9.75
N GLU A 419 12.05 16.42 8.49
CA GLU A 419 11.18 16.64 7.34
C GLU A 419 11.25 15.54 6.31
N MET A 420 10.19 15.45 5.48
CA MET A 420 10.09 14.57 4.32
C MET A 420 9.54 15.32 3.11
N ALA A 421 9.87 14.83 1.91
CA ALA A 421 9.34 15.31 0.66
C ALA A 421 8.92 14.12 -0.21
N HIS A 422 7.73 13.57 0.07
CA HIS A 422 7.24 12.37 -0.59
C HIS A 422 5.92 12.62 -1.32
N LEU A 423 5.81 12.06 -2.52
CA LEU A 423 4.57 12.00 -3.29
C LEU A 423 4.35 10.57 -3.78
N TRP A 424 3.29 9.95 -3.31
CA TRP A 424 2.89 8.62 -3.72
C TRP A 424 1.77 8.70 -4.75
N LEU A 425 1.87 7.91 -5.80
CA LEU A 425 0.91 7.79 -6.88
C LEU A 425 0.48 6.34 -6.99
N GLN A 426 -0.82 6.06 -6.90
CA GLN A 426 -1.35 4.75 -7.28
C GLN A 426 -1.69 4.79 -8.76
N VAL A 427 -0.99 4.01 -9.56
CA VAL A 427 -1.19 3.96 -11.01
C VAL A 427 -1.63 2.57 -11.45
N LEU A 428 -2.45 2.51 -12.48
CA LEU A 428 -2.87 1.28 -13.15
C LEU A 428 -2.33 1.28 -14.58
N PRO A 429 -1.39 0.40 -14.92
CA PRO A 429 -0.95 0.24 -16.31
C PRO A 429 -2.05 -0.34 -17.22
N HIS A 430 -2.15 0.16 -18.45
CA HIS A 430 -3.22 -0.23 -19.39
C HIS A 430 -3.12 -1.66 -19.95
N ALA A 431 -2.00 -2.29 -19.92
CA ALA A 431 -1.82 -3.63 -20.49
C ALA A 431 -1.59 -4.67 -19.39
N ALA A 432 -2.60 -5.46 -19.09
CA ALA A 432 -2.40 -6.73 -18.40
C ALA A 432 -2.13 -7.81 -19.44
N SER A 433 -0.91 -8.24 -19.54
CA SER A 433 -0.55 -9.46 -20.24
C SER A 433 0.03 -10.44 -19.23
N SER A 434 0.27 -11.67 -19.61
CA SER A 434 0.84 -12.71 -18.75
C SER A 434 1.90 -12.21 -17.76
N GLU A 435 2.11 -12.90 -16.67
CA GLU A 435 3.13 -12.61 -15.64
C GLU A 435 4.52 -12.28 -16.23
N ALA A 436 4.89 -12.91 -17.35
CA ALA A 436 6.14 -12.63 -18.07
C ALA A 436 6.22 -11.22 -18.71
N ASN A 437 5.06 -10.59 -18.98
CA ASN A 437 4.95 -9.27 -19.62
C ASN A 437 4.20 -8.26 -18.75
N ASP A 438 4.34 -8.36 -17.44
CA ASP A 438 3.71 -7.44 -16.50
C ASP A 438 4.25 -6.00 -16.72
N PRO A 439 3.42 -5.03 -17.14
CA PRO A 439 3.87 -3.66 -17.42
C PRO A 439 4.40 -2.94 -16.17
N ARG A 440 4.08 -3.42 -14.96
CA ARG A 440 4.64 -2.90 -13.72
C ARG A 440 6.15 -3.08 -13.65
N ARG A 441 6.70 -4.11 -14.32
CA ARG A 441 8.16 -4.31 -14.41
C ARG A 441 8.86 -3.15 -15.10
N VAL A 442 8.26 -2.59 -16.15
CA VAL A 442 8.79 -1.40 -16.85
C VAL A 442 8.75 -0.17 -15.95
N LEU A 443 7.65 0.01 -15.20
CA LEU A 443 7.52 1.09 -14.20
C LEU A 443 8.55 0.93 -13.08
N GLN A 444 8.69 -0.28 -12.53
CA GLN A 444 9.62 -0.57 -11.44
C GLN A 444 11.08 -0.34 -11.85
N GLU A 445 11.45 -0.78 -13.05
CA GLU A 445 12.80 -0.53 -13.59
C GLU A 445 13.05 0.97 -13.74
N ALA A 446 12.13 1.70 -14.39
CA ALA A 446 12.26 3.13 -14.58
C ALA A 446 12.37 3.89 -13.25
N LEU A 447 11.56 3.49 -12.25
CA LEU A 447 11.61 4.07 -10.90
C LEU A 447 12.94 3.77 -10.20
N SER A 448 13.44 2.54 -10.31
CA SER A 448 14.73 2.15 -9.72
C SER A 448 15.90 2.90 -10.38
N ARG A 449 15.88 3.06 -11.71
CA ARG A 449 16.88 3.88 -12.44
C ARG A 449 16.82 5.34 -11.97
N HIS A 450 15.63 5.91 -11.87
CA HIS A 450 15.42 7.28 -11.38
C HIS A 450 15.96 7.46 -9.96
N LYS A 451 15.70 6.52 -9.06
CA LYS A 451 16.22 6.53 -7.68
C LYS A 451 17.76 6.45 -7.66
N VAL A 452 18.35 5.56 -8.47
CA VAL A 452 19.82 5.44 -8.58
C VAL A 452 20.47 6.72 -9.14
N GLU A 453 19.86 7.39 -10.12
CA GLU A 453 20.36 8.65 -10.66
C GLU A 453 20.38 9.76 -9.60
N LYS A 454 19.32 9.88 -8.81
CA LYS A 454 19.23 10.85 -7.70
C LYS A 454 20.13 10.50 -6.53
N ASN A 455 20.21 9.22 -6.21
CA ASN A 455 20.96 8.71 -5.07
C ASN A 455 21.83 7.52 -5.45
N PRO A 456 23.06 7.75 -5.97
CA PRO A 456 23.98 6.68 -6.34
C PRO A 456 24.48 5.80 -5.18
N VAL A 457 24.06 6.08 -3.95
CA VAL A 457 24.33 5.28 -2.75
C VAL A 457 23.03 4.72 -2.13
N ASP A 458 21.98 4.58 -2.94
CA ASP A 458 20.72 3.94 -2.54
C ASP A 458 20.84 2.42 -2.68
N PHE A 459 20.89 1.75 -1.54
CA PHE A 459 21.03 0.29 -1.48
C PHE A 459 19.84 -0.41 -2.14
N GLU A 460 18.62 -0.03 -1.74
CA GLU A 460 17.38 -0.66 -2.23
C GLU A 460 17.19 -0.44 -3.73
N ALA A 461 17.46 0.77 -4.21
CA ALA A 461 17.36 1.06 -5.64
C ALA A 461 18.36 0.24 -6.48
N HIS A 462 19.59 0.06 -6.00
CA HIS A 462 20.56 -0.80 -6.68
C HIS A 462 20.15 -2.26 -6.68
N TYR A 463 19.67 -2.79 -5.55
CA TYR A 463 19.19 -4.17 -5.44
C TYR A 463 18.00 -4.42 -6.38
N ASN A 464 16.97 -3.57 -6.32
CA ASN A 464 15.77 -3.71 -7.14
C ASN A 464 16.09 -3.62 -8.64
N LEU A 465 16.95 -2.66 -9.03
CA LEU A 465 17.38 -2.54 -10.42
C LEU A 465 18.14 -3.79 -10.89
N ALA A 466 19.05 -4.31 -10.07
CA ALA A 466 19.79 -5.52 -10.39
C ALA A 466 18.87 -6.72 -10.60
N ALA A 467 17.86 -6.90 -9.74
CA ALA A 467 16.88 -7.97 -9.83
C ALA A 467 16.05 -7.88 -11.13
N MET A 468 15.61 -6.66 -11.51
CA MET A 468 14.89 -6.45 -12.78
C MET A 468 15.77 -6.76 -14.01
N LEU A 469 17.00 -6.31 -13.99
CA LEU A 469 17.98 -6.58 -15.07
C LEU A 469 18.30 -8.08 -15.18
N GLN A 470 18.46 -8.77 -14.06
CA GLN A 470 18.66 -10.22 -14.03
C GLN A 470 17.46 -10.97 -14.63
N ALA A 471 16.24 -10.59 -14.27
CA ALA A 471 15.02 -11.20 -14.81
C ALA A 471 14.90 -11.01 -16.34
N ARG A 472 15.52 -9.96 -16.91
CA ARG A 472 15.61 -9.73 -18.36
C ARG A 472 16.81 -10.41 -19.02
N GLY A 473 17.68 -11.07 -18.26
CA GLY A 473 18.90 -11.68 -18.77
C GLY A 473 20.07 -10.70 -18.96
N GLU A 474 19.96 -9.45 -18.53
CA GLU A 474 21.02 -8.42 -18.63
C GLU A 474 22.03 -8.58 -17.48
N LEU A 475 22.62 -9.79 -17.39
CA LEU A 475 23.42 -10.24 -16.25
C LEU A 475 24.63 -9.33 -15.95
N ALA A 476 25.28 -8.77 -16.96
CA ALA A 476 26.46 -7.91 -16.76
C ALA A 476 26.10 -6.61 -16.01
N GLU A 477 25.00 -5.95 -16.38
CA GLU A 477 24.52 -4.76 -15.70
C GLU A 477 23.93 -5.10 -14.32
N ALA A 478 23.19 -6.21 -14.20
CA ALA A 478 22.67 -6.72 -12.94
C ALA A 478 23.80 -6.92 -11.91
N MET A 479 24.86 -7.64 -12.29
CA MET A 479 26.04 -7.87 -11.43
C MET A 479 26.72 -6.59 -11.00
N LYS A 480 26.80 -5.57 -11.87
CA LYS A 480 27.31 -4.25 -11.49
C LYS A 480 26.49 -3.64 -10.35
N HIS A 481 25.16 -3.66 -10.47
CA HIS A 481 24.28 -3.07 -9.47
C HIS A 481 24.24 -3.89 -8.17
N TYR A 482 24.23 -5.23 -8.20
CA TYR A 482 24.44 -6.05 -7.01
C TYR A 482 25.76 -5.73 -6.30
N GLY A 483 26.86 -5.59 -7.07
CA GLY A 483 28.15 -5.20 -6.52
C GLY A 483 28.14 -3.80 -5.89
N LEU A 484 27.31 -2.87 -6.39
CA LEU A 484 27.09 -1.56 -5.78
C LEU A 484 26.32 -1.69 -4.46
N ALA A 485 25.24 -2.46 -4.44
CA ALA A 485 24.48 -2.75 -3.23
C ALA A 485 25.35 -3.39 -2.15
N LEU A 486 26.15 -4.41 -2.48
CA LEU A 486 27.07 -5.06 -1.53
C LEU A 486 28.19 -4.16 -1.02
N ARG A 487 28.61 -3.13 -1.76
CA ARG A 487 29.53 -2.13 -1.20
C ARG A 487 28.88 -1.30 -0.10
N LEU A 488 27.57 -1.09 -0.17
CA LEU A 488 26.82 -0.35 0.85
C LEU A 488 26.47 -1.22 2.06
N ARG A 489 26.08 -2.48 1.82
CA ARG A 489 25.77 -3.47 2.87
C ARG A 489 26.43 -4.82 2.55
N PRO A 490 27.70 -5.03 2.91
CA PRO A 490 28.45 -6.24 2.53
C PRO A 490 27.90 -7.55 3.11
N GLU A 491 27.26 -7.47 4.27
CA GLU A 491 26.75 -8.63 5.01
C GLU A 491 25.26 -8.91 4.72
N ASP A 492 24.65 -8.23 3.74
CA ASP A 492 23.25 -8.48 3.39
C ASP A 492 23.11 -9.86 2.75
N ALA A 493 22.42 -10.78 3.45
CA ALA A 493 22.28 -12.17 3.03
C ALA A 493 21.50 -12.31 1.72
N THR A 494 20.45 -11.52 1.54
CA THR A 494 19.57 -11.54 0.37
C THR A 494 20.32 -11.09 -0.88
N VAL A 495 21.05 -9.99 -0.81
CA VAL A 495 21.83 -9.48 -1.95
C VAL A 495 23.02 -10.40 -2.27
N ASN A 496 23.69 -10.95 -1.26
CA ASN A 496 24.74 -11.94 -1.48
C ASN A 496 24.20 -13.17 -2.23
N ASN A 497 23.05 -13.72 -1.82
CA ASN A 497 22.42 -14.84 -2.50
C ASN A 497 21.98 -14.49 -3.94
N ALA A 498 21.35 -13.33 -4.15
CA ALA A 498 20.92 -12.88 -5.48
C ALA A 498 22.12 -12.66 -6.43
N PHE A 499 23.21 -12.05 -5.92
CA PHE A 499 24.42 -11.87 -6.70
C PHE A 499 25.09 -13.19 -7.07
N ALA A 500 25.06 -14.17 -6.15
CA ALA A 500 25.54 -15.50 -6.44
C ALA A 500 24.71 -16.18 -7.54
N ALA A 501 23.37 -16.09 -7.47
CA ALA A 501 22.50 -16.60 -8.52
C ALA A 501 22.79 -15.98 -9.88
N ALA A 502 23.03 -14.66 -9.93
CA ALA A 502 23.45 -13.97 -11.17
C ALA A 502 24.80 -14.47 -11.68
N ASN A 503 25.78 -14.72 -10.78
CA ASN A 503 27.07 -15.31 -11.15
C ASN A 503 26.91 -16.73 -11.70
N MET A 504 26.09 -17.58 -11.09
CA MET A 504 25.81 -18.93 -11.63
C MET A 504 25.17 -18.87 -13.01
N ALA A 505 24.18 -18.00 -13.19
CA ALA A 505 23.55 -17.79 -14.50
C ALA A 505 24.52 -17.28 -15.57
N ALA A 506 25.56 -16.54 -15.16
CA ALA A 506 26.66 -16.09 -16.03
C ALA A 506 27.75 -17.16 -16.25
N GLY A 507 27.64 -18.35 -15.65
CA GLY A 507 28.62 -19.44 -15.77
C GLY A 507 29.84 -19.31 -14.86
N HIS A 508 29.71 -18.60 -13.74
CA HIS A 508 30.80 -18.34 -12.78
C HIS A 508 30.51 -18.93 -11.39
N PRO A 509 30.36 -20.28 -11.25
CA PRO A 509 30.02 -20.93 -9.98
C PRO A 509 31.06 -20.70 -8.87
N GLU A 510 32.35 -20.56 -9.20
CA GLU A 510 33.42 -20.27 -8.23
C GLU A 510 33.22 -18.90 -7.54
N ALA A 511 32.79 -17.91 -8.31
CA ALA A 511 32.46 -16.59 -7.77
C ALA A 511 31.20 -16.65 -6.90
N ALA A 512 30.20 -17.43 -7.32
CA ALA A 512 28.94 -17.60 -6.58
C ALA A 512 29.15 -18.17 -5.19
N ILE A 513 29.98 -19.21 -5.03
CA ILE A 513 30.27 -19.87 -3.74
C ILE A 513 30.66 -18.84 -2.68
N LYS A 514 31.59 -17.93 -3.01
CA LYS A 514 32.04 -16.90 -2.07
C LYS A 514 30.90 -16.05 -1.50
N TYR A 515 29.94 -15.67 -2.35
CA TYR A 515 28.80 -14.85 -1.93
C TYR A 515 27.78 -15.67 -1.16
N LEU A 516 27.56 -16.93 -1.54
CA LEU A 516 26.66 -17.85 -0.81
C LEU A 516 27.17 -18.16 0.60
N GLU A 517 28.49 -18.36 0.74
CA GLU A 517 29.11 -18.48 2.06
C GLU A 517 28.94 -17.20 2.89
N ALA A 518 29.02 -16.02 2.26
CA ALA A 518 28.76 -14.74 2.93
C ALA A 518 27.30 -14.64 3.38
N ALA A 519 26.35 -15.03 2.54
CA ALA A 519 24.93 -15.08 2.87
C ALA A 519 24.67 -15.98 4.08
N LEU A 520 25.26 -17.19 4.09
CA LEU A 520 25.10 -18.17 5.18
C LEU A 520 25.84 -17.77 6.48
N ARG A 521 26.92 -16.99 6.40
CA ARG A 521 27.51 -16.39 7.62
C ARG A 521 26.56 -15.42 8.30
N SER A 522 25.81 -14.62 7.50
CA SER A 522 24.84 -13.66 8.03
C SER A 522 23.51 -14.31 8.44
N ARG A 523 23.10 -15.34 7.69
CA ARG A 523 21.85 -16.08 7.94
C ARG A 523 22.09 -17.58 7.77
N PRO A 524 22.47 -18.30 8.84
CA PRO A 524 22.79 -19.73 8.77
C PRO A 524 21.63 -20.66 8.40
N ASP A 525 20.39 -20.19 8.53
CA ASP A 525 19.14 -20.91 8.22
C ASP A 525 18.46 -20.40 6.92
N TYR A 526 19.26 -19.89 5.99
CA TYR A 526 18.73 -19.38 4.74
C TYR A 526 18.61 -20.51 3.69
N PHE A 527 17.37 -20.98 3.46
CA PHE A 527 17.05 -22.06 2.53
C PHE A 527 17.66 -21.83 1.14
N ASP A 528 17.37 -20.67 0.50
CA ASP A 528 17.83 -20.40 -0.86
C ASP A 528 19.36 -20.38 -0.98
N ALA A 529 20.05 -19.86 0.03
CA ALA A 529 21.52 -19.85 0.03
C ALA A 529 22.11 -21.25 0.17
N HIS A 530 21.52 -22.12 0.99
CA HIS A 530 21.92 -23.52 1.04
C HIS A 530 21.63 -24.26 -0.27
N TYR A 531 20.44 -24.07 -0.83
CA TYR A 531 20.05 -24.67 -2.11
C TYR A 531 21.00 -24.23 -3.24
N ASN A 532 21.24 -22.92 -3.36
CA ASN A 532 22.11 -22.34 -4.37
C ASN A 532 23.58 -22.74 -4.18
N LEU A 533 24.06 -22.86 -2.93
CA LEU A 533 25.43 -23.30 -2.65
C LEU A 533 25.62 -24.78 -3.02
N GLY A 534 24.65 -25.64 -2.68
CA GLY A 534 24.64 -27.02 -3.15
C GLY A 534 24.68 -27.11 -4.67
N THR A 535 23.90 -26.28 -5.36
CA THR A 535 23.89 -26.21 -6.83
C THR A 535 25.23 -25.74 -7.39
N ALA A 536 25.82 -24.68 -6.82
CA ALA A 536 27.13 -24.15 -7.28
C ALA A 536 28.27 -25.17 -7.08
N LEU A 537 28.24 -25.93 -5.97
CA LEU A 537 29.20 -27.00 -5.67
C LEU A 537 29.01 -28.18 -6.64
N ALA A 538 27.76 -28.59 -6.92
CA ALA A 538 27.46 -29.63 -7.91
C ALA A 538 27.91 -29.22 -9.33
N MET A 539 27.74 -27.96 -9.72
CA MET A 539 28.27 -27.42 -11.00
C MET A 539 29.81 -27.52 -11.11
N ARG A 540 30.48 -27.62 -9.97
CA ARG A 540 31.94 -27.82 -9.88
C ARG A 540 32.31 -29.27 -9.63
N GLU A 541 31.38 -30.18 -9.68
CA GLU A 541 31.57 -31.63 -9.40
C GLU A 541 32.00 -31.92 -7.94
N ASP A 542 31.83 -30.95 -7.00
CA ASP A 542 32.00 -31.17 -5.57
C ASP A 542 30.67 -31.68 -4.97
N PHE A 543 30.40 -32.96 -5.25
CA PHE A 543 29.13 -33.57 -4.86
C PHE A 543 29.03 -33.85 -3.36
N GLU A 544 30.14 -34.08 -2.65
CA GLU A 544 30.15 -34.22 -1.21
C GLU A 544 29.72 -32.90 -0.53
N GLY A 545 30.33 -31.79 -0.94
CA GLY A 545 29.93 -30.46 -0.46
C GLY A 545 28.47 -30.15 -0.82
N ALA A 546 28.03 -30.50 -2.04
CA ALA A 546 26.65 -30.30 -2.47
C ALA A 546 25.65 -31.07 -1.58
N VAL A 547 25.95 -32.33 -1.21
CA VAL A 547 25.11 -33.14 -0.32
C VAL A 547 24.91 -32.46 1.04
N GLU A 548 25.97 -31.90 1.63
CA GLU A 548 25.85 -31.18 2.93
C GLU A 548 24.85 -30.04 2.86
N HIS A 549 24.93 -29.22 1.82
CA HIS A 549 24.10 -28.05 1.66
C HIS A 549 22.67 -28.39 1.21
N PHE A 550 22.47 -29.35 0.31
CA PHE A 550 21.11 -29.81 -0.02
C PHE A 550 20.42 -30.48 1.18
N ARG A 551 21.15 -31.22 2.04
CA ARG A 551 20.59 -31.72 3.30
C ARG A 551 20.14 -30.60 4.22
N ALA A 552 20.91 -29.50 4.29
CA ALA A 552 20.50 -28.34 5.05
C ALA A 552 19.22 -27.71 4.47
N ALA A 553 19.14 -27.54 3.15
CA ALA A 553 17.94 -27.05 2.47
C ALA A 553 16.72 -27.92 2.75
N VAL A 554 16.83 -29.26 2.59
CA VAL A 554 15.74 -30.21 2.89
C VAL A 554 15.31 -30.17 4.36
N ARG A 555 16.23 -29.95 5.31
CA ARG A 555 15.85 -29.77 6.73
C ARG A 555 15.04 -28.50 6.96
N LEU A 556 15.35 -27.42 6.23
CA LEU A 556 14.65 -26.14 6.35
C LEU A 556 13.27 -26.19 5.69
N HIS A 557 13.18 -26.78 4.48
CA HIS A 557 11.94 -26.93 3.72
C HIS A 557 11.75 -28.39 3.26
N PRO A 558 11.22 -29.27 4.13
CA PRO A 558 11.08 -30.71 3.82
C PRO A 558 10.05 -31.05 2.72
N GLU A 559 9.23 -30.06 2.35
CA GLU A 559 8.21 -30.15 1.29
C GLU A 559 8.69 -29.62 -0.07
N ASP A 560 9.95 -29.21 -0.20
CA ASP A 560 10.50 -28.75 -1.48
C ASP A 560 10.98 -29.94 -2.34
N ALA A 561 10.24 -30.23 -3.40
CA ALA A 561 10.53 -31.36 -4.32
C ALA A 561 11.86 -31.18 -5.06
N ASN A 562 12.30 -29.94 -5.34
CA ASN A 562 13.54 -29.68 -6.05
C ASN A 562 14.74 -29.89 -5.14
N ALA A 563 14.66 -29.46 -3.87
CA ALA A 563 15.70 -29.72 -2.88
C ALA A 563 15.90 -31.23 -2.64
N GLU A 564 14.79 -31.97 -2.51
CA GLU A 564 14.83 -33.44 -2.41
C GLU A 564 15.43 -34.09 -3.66
N ALA A 565 15.06 -33.62 -4.87
CA ALA A 565 15.57 -34.14 -6.14
C ALA A 565 17.08 -33.88 -6.32
N ASN A 566 17.55 -32.66 -5.96
CA ASN A 566 18.96 -32.29 -6.04
C ASN A 566 19.81 -33.04 -5.00
N LEU A 567 19.28 -33.22 -3.79
CA LEU A 567 19.94 -34.06 -2.76
C LEU A 567 20.07 -35.51 -3.27
N GLY A 568 19.01 -36.06 -3.82
CA GLY A 568 19.02 -37.41 -4.39
C GLY A 568 20.01 -37.58 -5.56
N GLY A 569 20.11 -36.59 -6.44
CA GLY A 569 21.10 -36.53 -7.50
C GLY A 569 22.54 -36.49 -6.98
N ALA A 570 22.86 -35.60 -6.08
CA ALA A 570 24.18 -35.45 -5.49
C ALA A 570 24.60 -36.73 -4.70
N LEU A 571 23.65 -37.36 -3.98
CA LEU A 571 23.88 -38.64 -3.31
C LEU A 571 24.17 -39.78 -4.28
N ALA A 572 23.56 -39.78 -5.46
CA ALA A 572 23.85 -40.78 -6.49
C ALA A 572 25.28 -40.63 -7.02
N GLU A 573 25.72 -39.39 -7.32
CA GLU A 573 27.08 -39.11 -7.77
C GLU A 573 28.16 -39.47 -6.71
N THR A 574 27.82 -39.45 -5.42
CA THR A 574 28.71 -39.88 -4.33
C THR A 574 28.56 -41.38 -3.99
N GLY A 575 27.78 -42.14 -4.77
CA GLY A 575 27.60 -43.60 -4.60
C GLY A 575 26.67 -44.01 -3.45
N HIS A 576 25.93 -43.10 -2.85
CA HIS A 576 24.96 -43.34 -1.77
C HIS A 576 23.59 -43.76 -2.34
N TRP A 577 23.56 -44.78 -3.18
CA TRP A 577 22.44 -45.20 -4.02
C TRP A 577 21.11 -45.40 -3.28
N LYS A 578 21.17 -46.00 -2.10
CA LYS A 578 19.96 -46.28 -1.30
C LYS A 578 19.32 -45.01 -0.76
N GLU A 579 20.14 -44.07 -0.25
CA GLU A 579 19.67 -42.78 0.25
C GLU A 579 19.19 -41.91 -0.92
N ALA A 580 19.95 -41.89 -2.02
CA ALA A 580 19.56 -41.20 -3.26
C ALA A 580 18.15 -41.59 -3.71
N ARG A 581 17.89 -42.91 -3.80
CA ARG A 581 16.58 -43.42 -4.17
C ARG A 581 15.47 -42.94 -3.26
N THR A 582 15.71 -42.93 -1.94
CA THR A 582 14.71 -42.50 -0.96
C THR A 582 14.32 -41.02 -1.15
N HIS A 583 15.30 -40.12 -1.37
CA HIS A 583 15.05 -38.71 -1.60
C HIS A 583 14.37 -38.46 -2.95
N LEU A 584 14.74 -39.18 -4.02
CA LEU A 584 14.11 -39.06 -5.34
C LEU A 584 12.65 -39.54 -5.33
N GLU A 585 12.36 -40.66 -4.65
CA GLU A 585 10.99 -41.14 -4.46
C GLU A 585 10.14 -40.16 -3.65
N ARG A 586 10.74 -39.50 -2.65
CA ARG A 586 10.09 -38.43 -1.85
C ARG A 586 9.82 -37.19 -2.71
N ALA A 587 10.77 -36.73 -3.52
CA ALA A 587 10.57 -35.65 -4.46
C ALA A 587 9.36 -35.91 -5.37
N LEU A 588 9.23 -37.13 -5.94
CA LEU A 588 8.10 -37.51 -6.76
C LEU A 588 6.80 -37.70 -5.99
N ALA A 589 6.85 -37.97 -4.70
CA ALA A 589 5.67 -38.00 -3.84
C ALA A 589 5.14 -36.59 -3.57
N ILE A 590 6.03 -35.59 -3.47
CA ILE A 590 5.69 -34.16 -3.31
C ILE A 590 5.20 -33.59 -4.65
N ASP A 591 6.00 -33.75 -5.71
CA ASP A 591 5.65 -33.32 -7.07
C ASP A 591 5.80 -34.50 -8.07
N PRO A 592 4.71 -35.17 -8.45
CA PRO A 592 4.75 -36.26 -9.42
C PRO A 592 5.27 -35.90 -10.82
N ASN A 593 5.30 -34.59 -11.15
CA ASN A 593 5.77 -34.07 -12.43
C ASN A 593 7.24 -33.64 -12.42
N ASN A 594 7.94 -33.75 -11.30
CA ASN A 594 9.34 -33.37 -11.19
C ASN A 594 10.21 -34.22 -12.15
N THR A 595 10.64 -33.60 -13.24
CA THR A 595 11.40 -34.27 -14.30
C THR A 595 12.79 -34.68 -13.83
N LEU A 596 13.47 -33.79 -13.06
CA LEU A 596 14.80 -34.04 -12.53
C LEU A 596 14.81 -35.26 -11.60
N ALA A 597 13.86 -35.34 -10.68
CA ALA A 597 13.73 -36.48 -9.78
C ALA A 597 13.48 -37.80 -10.55
N ARG A 598 12.68 -37.75 -11.61
CA ARG A 598 12.39 -38.92 -12.43
C ARG A 598 13.62 -39.39 -13.20
N GLU A 599 14.34 -38.48 -13.83
CA GLU A 599 15.56 -38.81 -14.60
C GLU A 599 16.65 -39.36 -13.70
N ASN A 600 16.91 -38.73 -12.54
CA ASN A 600 17.90 -39.20 -11.57
C ASN A 600 17.48 -40.55 -10.98
N LEU A 601 16.20 -40.79 -10.71
CA LEU A 601 15.74 -42.12 -10.21
C LEU A 601 15.95 -43.23 -11.22
N GLU A 602 15.73 -42.96 -12.50
CA GLU A 602 16.02 -43.94 -13.57
C GLU A 602 17.53 -44.18 -13.72
N GLN A 603 18.38 -43.16 -13.49
CA GLN A 603 19.82 -43.34 -13.44
C GLN A 603 20.22 -44.22 -12.24
N VAL A 604 19.73 -43.94 -11.05
CA VAL A 604 19.98 -44.74 -9.85
C VAL A 604 19.58 -46.22 -10.05
N LYS A 605 18.43 -46.49 -10.69
CA LYS A 605 17.99 -47.87 -10.99
C LYS A 605 18.91 -48.61 -11.96
N ARG A 606 19.58 -47.92 -12.88
CA ARG A 606 20.50 -48.50 -13.85
C ARG A 606 21.89 -48.76 -13.28
N GLU A 607 22.41 -47.81 -12.46
CA GLU A 607 23.80 -47.77 -12.06
C GLU A 607 24.05 -48.31 -10.64
N ALA A 608 23.01 -48.30 -9.78
CA ALA A 608 23.17 -48.86 -8.43
C ALA A 608 23.61 -50.33 -8.48
N PRO A 609 24.63 -50.72 -7.70
CA PRO A 609 25.03 -52.14 -7.60
C PRO A 609 23.83 -52.99 -7.21
N ARG A 610 23.62 -54.12 -7.91
CA ARG A 610 22.59 -55.09 -7.52
C ARG A 610 22.90 -55.54 -6.10
N GLU A 611 22.01 -55.28 -5.15
CA GLU A 611 22.09 -55.86 -3.82
C GLU A 611 22.07 -57.39 -4.02
N ASN A 612 23.17 -58.05 -3.69
CA ASN A 612 23.18 -59.50 -3.63
C ASN A 612 22.15 -59.92 -2.58
N GLU A 613 21.11 -60.65 -3.02
CA GLU A 613 20.12 -61.35 -2.18
C GLU A 613 20.74 -62.23 -1.12
#